data_18b65c11ac5fe86dc4a563245690033b
#
_entry.id   18b65c11ac5fe86dc4a563245690033b
#
_cell.length_a   1.000
_cell.length_b   1.000
_cell.length_c   1.000
_cell.angle_alpha   90.00
_cell.angle_beta   90.00
_cell.angle_gamma   90.00
#
_symmetry.space_group_name_H-M   'P 1'
#
loop_
_entity.id
_entity.type
_entity.pdbx_description
1 polymer ?
#
loop_
_entity_poly.entity_id
_entity_poly.type
_entity_poly.pdbx_seq_one_letter_code
_entity_poly.pdbx_strand_id
1 'polypeptide(L)'
;ELAADECSLFLWTTHTFLPDALRLIDIWGFKYFCCITWDKGNGWTQNGFHKRTEFLLYAYKGGINVDQYGQAIPTIITEPSTKHSKKPDTIRELIKNKTPEPRLEMFARDIYDGWVCWGNEVNNE
;
A
#
# COMPACT_ATOMS: atom_id res chain seq x y z
N GLU A 1 5.33 0.75 -19.59
CA GLU A 1 5.32 -0.38 -18.66
C GLU A 1 5.91 -0.01 -17.34
N LEU A 2 5.13 -0.08 -16.29
CA LEU A 2 5.60 0.37 -14.99
C LEU A 2 6.40 -0.69 -14.27
N ALA A 3 6.20 -1.95 -14.57
CA ALA A 3 6.74 -3.00 -13.74
C ALA A 3 7.26 -4.14 -14.59
N ALA A 4 8.17 -4.91 -14.02
CA ALA A 4 8.66 -6.12 -14.64
C ALA A 4 7.57 -7.18 -14.71
N ASP A 5 7.85 -8.27 -15.40
CA ASP A 5 6.90 -9.37 -15.54
C ASP A 5 6.53 -9.97 -14.18
N GLU A 6 7.47 -9.97 -13.25
CA GLU A 6 7.20 -10.36 -11.86
C GLU A 6 7.47 -9.18 -10.98
N CYS A 7 6.48 -8.78 -10.20
CA CYS A 7 6.62 -7.59 -9.39
C CYS A 7 5.57 -7.59 -8.28
N SER A 8 5.97 -7.12 -7.10
CA SER A 8 5.04 -6.87 -6.01
C SER A 8 4.68 -5.39 -5.99
N LEU A 9 3.43 -5.10 -5.73
CA LEU A 9 2.93 -3.74 -5.65
C LEU A 9 2.29 -3.53 -4.29
N PHE A 10 2.71 -2.47 -3.62
CA PHE A 10 2.13 -2.03 -2.35
C PHE A 10 1.59 -0.62 -2.56
N LEU A 11 0.27 -0.49 -2.51
CA LEU A 11 -0.39 0.77 -2.85
C LEU A 11 -1.14 1.30 -1.64
N TRP A 12 -0.68 2.42 -1.10
CA TRP A 12 -1.33 3.10 0.02
C TRP A 12 -2.54 3.86 -0.47
N THR A 13 -3.65 3.74 0.25
CA THR A 13 -4.86 4.46 -0.11
C THR A 13 -5.70 4.74 1.13
N THR A 14 -6.68 5.58 0.96
CA THR A 14 -7.62 5.96 2.02
C THR A 14 -9.01 5.51 1.63
N HIS A 15 -9.97 5.72 2.54
CA HIS A 15 -11.36 5.36 2.25
C HIS A 15 -11.87 6.02 0.98
N THR A 16 -11.52 7.29 0.79
CA THR A 16 -12.01 8.04 -0.36
C THR A 16 -11.50 7.46 -1.68
N PHE A 17 -10.23 7.07 -1.71
CA PHE A 17 -9.61 6.62 -2.95
C PHE A 17 -9.57 5.11 -3.12
N LEU A 18 -10.09 4.36 -2.14
CA LEU A 18 -10.03 2.91 -2.21
C LEU A 18 -10.63 2.32 -3.48
N PRO A 19 -11.84 2.76 -3.92
CA PRO A 19 -12.40 2.18 -5.16
C PRO A 19 -11.50 2.45 -6.37
N ASP A 20 -10.93 3.64 -6.43
CA ASP A 20 -10.06 3.99 -7.55
C ASP A 20 -8.75 3.24 -7.49
N ALA A 21 -8.23 3.02 -6.29
CA ALA A 21 -6.99 2.27 -6.13
C ALA A 21 -7.15 0.85 -6.63
N LEU A 22 -8.26 0.21 -6.30
CA LEU A 22 -8.53 -1.15 -6.78
C LEU A 22 -8.63 -1.18 -8.30
N ARG A 23 -9.24 -0.15 -8.88
CA ARG A 23 -9.34 -0.06 -10.33
C ARG A 23 -7.99 0.11 -10.99
N LEU A 24 -7.13 0.93 -10.38
CA LEU A 24 -5.78 1.13 -10.91
C LEU A 24 -4.96 -0.15 -10.90
N ILE A 25 -5.07 -0.93 -9.83
CA ILE A 25 -4.36 -2.20 -9.75
C ILE A 25 -4.70 -3.07 -10.97
N ASP A 26 -5.98 -3.13 -11.29
CA ASP A 26 -6.43 -3.93 -12.43
C ASP A 26 -5.95 -3.34 -13.75
N ILE A 27 -6.05 -2.03 -13.92
CA ILE A 27 -5.63 -1.36 -15.15
C ILE A 27 -4.15 -1.58 -15.40
N TRP A 28 -3.34 -1.56 -14.35
CA TRP A 28 -1.90 -1.74 -14.48
C TRP A 28 -1.48 -3.19 -14.67
N GLY A 29 -2.45 -4.11 -14.67
CA GLY A 29 -2.15 -5.51 -14.93
C GLY A 29 -1.72 -6.29 -13.71
N PHE A 30 -1.94 -5.77 -12.52
CA PHE A 30 -1.65 -6.48 -11.29
C PHE A 30 -2.88 -7.21 -10.81
N LYS A 31 -2.68 -8.24 -10.01
CA LYS A 31 -3.76 -8.96 -9.34
C LYS A 31 -3.77 -8.58 -7.88
N TYR A 32 -4.90 -8.12 -7.41
CA TYR A 32 -5.09 -7.80 -6.01
C TYR A 32 -5.10 -9.08 -5.19
N PHE A 33 -4.40 -9.08 -4.05
CA PHE A 33 -4.37 -10.24 -3.18
C PHE A 33 -4.97 -9.96 -1.81
N CYS A 34 -4.49 -8.93 -1.12
CA CYS A 34 -5.01 -8.65 0.21
C CYS A 34 -4.78 -7.19 0.58
N CYS A 35 -5.38 -6.80 1.69
CA CYS A 35 -5.33 -5.44 2.18
C CYS A 35 -4.82 -5.44 3.61
N ILE A 36 -3.82 -4.61 3.88
CA ILE A 36 -3.33 -4.38 5.23
C ILE A 36 -4.02 -3.12 5.74
N THR A 37 -4.68 -3.24 6.87
CA THR A 37 -5.42 -2.12 7.46
C THR A 37 -4.60 -1.50 8.57
N TRP A 38 -4.35 -0.21 8.46
CA TRP A 38 -3.61 0.54 9.46
C TRP A 38 -4.58 1.35 10.29
N ASP A 39 -4.67 1.00 11.58
CA ASP A 39 -5.48 1.74 12.53
C ASP A 39 -4.60 2.83 13.15
N LYS A 40 -4.88 4.06 12.78
CA LYS A 40 -4.09 5.21 13.23
C LYS A 40 -4.49 5.71 14.60
N GLY A 41 -5.61 5.22 15.13
CA GLY A 41 -6.10 5.65 16.43
C GLY A 41 -6.90 6.93 16.40
N ASN A 42 -6.78 7.72 15.36
CA ASN A 42 -7.56 8.94 15.20
C ASN A 42 -7.90 9.14 13.74
N GLY A 43 -8.81 10.06 13.47
CA GLY A 43 -9.23 10.31 12.12
C GLY A 43 -10.44 11.21 12.10
N TRP A 44 -11.08 11.27 10.95
CA TRP A 44 -12.24 12.12 10.72
C TRP A 44 -13.52 11.37 10.96
N THR A 45 -14.49 12.05 11.56
CA THR A 45 -15.84 11.51 11.67
C THR A 45 -16.70 12.17 10.60
N GLN A 46 -17.37 11.34 9.83
CA GLN A 46 -18.18 11.82 8.72
C GLN A 46 -19.40 10.92 8.61
N ASN A 47 -20.58 11.55 8.66
CA ASN A 47 -21.85 10.83 8.54
C ASN A 47 -21.96 9.66 9.51
N GLY A 48 -21.42 9.82 10.73
CA GLY A 48 -21.50 8.82 11.76
C GLY A 48 -20.38 7.78 11.74
N PHE A 49 -19.47 7.87 10.79
CA PHE A 49 -18.36 6.92 10.71
C PHE A 49 -17.05 7.60 11.11
N HIS A 50 -16.33 6.98 12.03
CA HIS A 50 -15.02 7.47 12.44
C HIS A 50 -13.97 6.80 11.57
N LYS A 51 -13.53 7.51 10.53
CA LYS A 51 -12.59 6.98 9.54
C LYS A 51 -11.17 7.10 10.07
N ARG A 52 -10.74 6.14 10.86
CA ARG A 52 -9.42 6.20 11.47
C ARG A 52 -8.45 5.18 10.90
N THR A 53 -8.77 4.62 9.75
CA THR A 53 -7.92 3.62 9.12
C THR A 53 -7.46 4.10 7.76
N GLU A 54 -6.27 3.61 7.36
CA GLU A 54 -5.80 3.68 5.99
C GLU A 54 -5.45 2.28 5.55
N PHE A 55 -5.22 2.10 4.26
CA PHE A 55 -5.06 0.77 3.70
C PHE A 55 -3.81 0.69 2.86
N LEU A 56 -3.14 -0.45 2.97
CA LEU A 56 -2.03 -0.79 2.11
C LEU A 56 -2.43 -2.02 1.32
N LEU A 57 -2.69 -1.84 0.04
CA LEU A 57 -3.14 -2.92 -0.82
C LEU A 57 -1.93 -3.65 -1.38
N TYR A 58 -1.94 -4.96 -1.26
CA TYR A 58 -0.91 -5.79 -1.88
C TYR A 58 -1.46 -6.42 -3.14
N ALA A 59 -0.73 -6.26 -4.22
CA ALA A 59 -1.07 -6.87 -5.50
C ALA A 59 0.22 -7.40 -6.12
N TYR A 60 0.09 -8.23 -7.11
CA TYR A 60 1.26 -8.86 -7.70
C TYR A 60 1.08 -9.04 -9.18
N LYS A 61 2.21 -9.20 -9.85
CA LYS A 61 2.29 -9.52 -11.26
C LYS A 61 3.24 -10.70 -11.37
N GLY A 62 2.86 -11.73 -12.12
CA GLY A 62 3.67 -12.90 -12.30
C GLY A 62 3.42 -13.98 -11.27
N GLY A 63 3.43 -13.67 -10.02
CA GLY A 63 3.18 -14.60 -8.94
C GLY A 63 3.41 -13.93 -7.61
N ILE A 64 2.86 -14.51 -6.57
CA ILE A 64 3.07 -14.00 -5.22
C ILE A 64 4.48 -14.35 -4.79
N ASN A 65 5.25 -13.34 -4.45
CA ASN A 65 6.65 -13.53 -4.10
C ASN A 65 6.90 -12.90 -2.74
N VAL A 66 6.45 -13.58 -1.70
CA VAL A 66 6.59 -13.14 -0.32
C VAL A 66 7.20 -14.30 0.46
N ASP A 67 8.23 -14.01 1.24
CA ASP A 67 8.87 -15.03 2.06
C ASP A 67 7.85 -15.59 3.04
N GLN A 68 7.61 -16.90 2.97
CA GLN A 68 6.61 -17.56 3.79
C GLN A 68 7.13 -18.02 5.14
N TYR A 69 8.41 -17.88 5.37
CA TYR A 69 9.01 -18.38 6.60
C TYR A 69 9.17 -17.29 7.61
N GLY A 70 9.16 -17.67 8.88
CA GLY A 70 9.28 -16.71 9.96
C GLY A 70 8.02 -15.93 10.18
N GLN A 71 8.17 -14.67 10.56
CA GLN A 71 7.03 -13.83 10.90
C GLN A 71 6.24 -13.47 9.65
N ALA A 72 4.93 -13.72 9.69
CA ALA A 72 4.06 -13.34 8.59
C ALA A 72 3.84 -11.83 8.59
N ILE A 73 3.51 -11.29 7.43
CA ILE A 73 3.10 -9.89 7.33
C ILE A 73 1.66 -9.81 7.81
N PRO A 74 1.40 -9.09 8.90
CA PRO A 74 0.03 -8.99 9.40
C PRO A 74 -0.82 -8.11 8.50
N THR A 75 -2.11 -8.37 8.48
CA THR A 75 -3.02 -7.53 7.69
C THR A 75 -3.70 -6.47 8.54
N ILE A 76 -3.24 -6.28 9.77
CA ILE A 76 -3.71 -5.20 10.61
C ILE A 76 -2.52 -4.63 11.37
N ILE A 77 -2.47 -3.31 11.46
CA ILE A 77 -1.44 -2.60 12.20
C ILE A 77 -2.12 -1.56 13.06
N THR A 78 -1.74 -1.51 14.34
CA THR A 78 -2.24 -0.50 15.25
C THR A 78 -1.05 0.33 15.67
N GLU A 79 -0.96 1.53 15.15
CA GLU A 79 0.16 2.39 15.42
C GLU A 79 -0.28 3.84 15.19
N PRO A 80 -0.11 4.74 16.18
CA PRO A 80 -0.57 6.11 16.02
C PRO A 80 0.10 6.77 14.83
N SER A 81 -0.65 7.61 14.13
CA SER A 81 -0.06 8.40 13.08
C SER A 81 0.79 9.50 13.71
N THR A 82 1.84 9.89 13.01
CA THR A 82 2.68 10.97 13.44
C THR A 82 2.42 12.18 12.57
N LYS A 83 3.16 13.24 12.80
CA LYS A 83 3.05 14.42 11.97
C LYS A 83 3.35 14.06 10.53
N HIS A 84 2.75 14.81 9.63
CA HIS A 84 3.03 14.69 8.19
C HIS A 84 2.54 13.39 7.59
N SER A 85 1.64 12.70 8.26
CA SER A 85 1.01 11.50 7.70
C SER A 85 2.00 10.44 7.29
N LYS A 86 3.09 10.34 8.02
CA LYS A 86 4.11 9.36 7.73
C LYS A 86 3.54 7.95 7.93
N LYS A 87 3.84 7.06 7.00
CA LYS A 87 3.42 5.67 7.11
C LYS A 87 4.27 4.94 8.13
N PRO A 88 3.73 3.91 8.79
CA PRO A 88 4.47 3.19 9.84
C PRO A 88 5.73 2.55 9.29
N ASP A 89 6.86 2.83 9.95
CA ASP A 89 8.13 2.24 9.54
C ASP A 89 8.15 0.74 9.76
N THR A 90 7.49 0.26 10.81
CA THR A 90 7.56 -1.15 11.15
C THR A 90 7.02 -2.03 10.03
N ILE A 91 5.88 -1.65 9.44
CA ILE A 91 5.33 -2.46 8.37
C ILE A 91 6.16 -2.31 7.11
N ARG A 92 6.69 -1.13 6.85
CA ARG A 92 7.50 -0.89 5.66
C ARG A 92 8.79 -1.71 5.71
N GLU A 93 9.41 -1.79 6.88
CA GLU A 93 10.61 -2.60 7.04
C GLU A 93 10.31 -4.08 6.88
N LEU A 94 9.21 -4.53 7.45
CA LEU A 94 8.83 -5.92 7.34
C LEU A 94 8.59 -6.31 5.88
N ILE A 95 7.88 -5.47 5.15
CA ILE A 95 7.63 -5.70 3.73
C ILE A 95 8.94 -5.78 2.96
N LYS A 96 9.85 -4.87 3.24
CA LYS A 96 11.14 -4.84 2.58
C LYS A 96 11.91 -6.13 2.80
N ASN A 97 11.83 -6.64 4.02
CA ASN A 97 12.56 -7.85 4.38
C ASN A 97 11.91 -9.11 3.85
N LYS A 98 10.60 -9.08 3.57
CA LYS A 98 9.87 -10.27 3.17
C LYS A 98 9.60 -10.36 1.68
N THR A 99 9.84 -9.28 0.94
CA THR A 99 9.57 -9.27 -0.50
C THR A 99 10.83 -8.85 -1.26
N PRO A 100 11.25 -9.63 -2.23
CA PRO A 100 12.41 -9.23 -3.04
C PRO A 100 12.00 -8.18 -4.07
N GLU A 101 13.00 -7.56 -4.66
CA GLU A 101 12.77 -6.70 -5.80
C GLU A 101 12.54 -7.55 -7.04
N PRO A 102 11.80 -7.06 -8.03
CA PRO A 102 11.23 -5.72 -8.09
C PRO A 102 9.99 -5.57 -7.23
N ARG A 103 9.90 -4.42 -6.60
CA ARG A 103 8.83 -4.10 -5.69
C ARG A 103 8.52 -2.61 -5.83
N LEU A 104 7.24 -2.28 -5.93
CA LEU A 104 6.79 -0.90 -6.04
C LEU A 104 6.02 -0.53 -4.80
N GLU A 105 6.30 0.64 -4.27
CA GLU A 105 5.47 1.23 -3.23
C GLU A 105 4.95 2.55 -3.75
N MET A 106 3.64 2.70 -3.81
CA MET A 106 3.00 3.85 -4.41
C MET A 106 1.93 4.40 -3.50
N PHE A 107 1.55 5.63 -3.74
CA PHE A 107 0.56 6.34 -2.94
C PHE A 107 -0.53 6.83 -3.87
N ALA A 108 -1.74 6.28 -3.69
CA ALA A 108 -2.84 6.61 -4.58
C ALA A 108 -3.14 8.11 -4.60
N ARG A 109 -2.96 8.76 -3.45
CA ARG A 109 -3.17 10.19 -3.34
C ARG A 109 -2.31 10.97 -4.32
N ASP A 110 -1.03 10.58 -4.44
CA ASP A 110 -0.12 11.27 -5.33
C ASP A 110 -0.55 11.14 -6.77
N ILE A 111 -1.09 10.00 -7.13
CA ILE A 111 -1.56 9.76 -8.48
C ILE A 111 -2.72 10.70 -8.80
N TYR A 112 -3.66 10.83 -7.87
CA TYR A 112 -4.82 11.68 -8.10
C TYR A 112 -4.51 13.16 -8.00
N ASP A 113 -3.40 13.51 -7.38
CA ASP A 113 -2.99 14.90 -7.32
C ASP A 113 -2.19 15.31 -8.54
N GLY A 114 -2.15 14.48 -9.55
CA GLY A 114 -1.48 14.82 -10.79
C GLY A 114 -0.07 14.32 -10.89
N TRP A 115 0.38 13.56 -9.93
CA TRP A 115 1.71 12.98 -9.99
C TRP A 115 1.72 11.79 -10.90
N VAL A 116 2.83 11.61 -11.57
CA VAL A 116 3.05 10.44 -12.41
C VAL A 116 4.08 9.59 -11.72
N CYS A 117 3.68 8.40 -11.30
CA CYS A 117 4.55 7.51 -10.56
C CYS A 117 5.16 6.49 -11.50
N TRP A 118 6.48 6.48 -11.57
CA TRP A 118 7.19 5.58 -12.46
C TRP A 118 8.27 4.86 -11.71
N GLY A 119 8.15 3.54 -11.63
CA GLY A 119 9.17 2.74 -11.02
C GLY A 119 9.31 3.00 -9.55
N ASN A 120 10.50 2.73 -9.04
CA ASN A 120 10.73 2.81 -7.61
C ASN A 120 11.06 4.18 -7.10
N GLU A 121 11.24 5.11 -8.00
CA GLU A 121 11.65 6.43 -7.57
C GLU A 121 10.64 7.12 -6.73
N VAL A 122 9.38 6.75 -6.86
CA VAL A 122 8.36 7.42 -6.12
C VAL A 122 8.30 7.04 -4.67
N ASN A 123 9.07 6.07 -4.28
CA ASN A 123 9.01 5.59 -2.93
C ASN A 123 9.88 6.34 -2.00
N ASN A 124 10.53 7.33 -2.45
CA ASN A 124 11.51 7.95 -1.63
C ASN A 124 10.98 9.04 -0.78
N GLU A 125 9.71 9.27 -0.77
CA GLU A 125 9.24 10.26 0.04
C GLU A 125 8.97 9.95 1.37
#